data_0c89911ca32c6cd946e1c746c47ac9e8
#
_entry.id   0c89911ca32c6cd946e1c746c47ac9e8
#
_cell.length_a   1.000
_cell.length_b   1.000
_cell.length_c   1.000
_cell.angle_alpha   90.00
_cell.angle_beta   90.00
_cell.angle_gamma   90.00
#
_symmetry.space_group_name_H-M   'P 1'
#
loop_
_entity.id
_entity.type
_entity.pdbx_description
1 polymer ?
#
loop_
_entity_poly.entity_id
_entity_poly.type
_entity_poly.pdbx_seq_one_letter_code
_entity_poly.pdbx_strand_id
1 'polypeptide(L)'
;MKVHIGQAVTALGIENFVLDGEPTNETEFNSSFKKIVGAKGDEAVMSSDPSTFGVTWEQVKTKYDELVSVEPYKLLREERNKLIAETDWTQLKDISLDSIREKNWKEYRQALRDLPNGSTPKLDSYGDLDMTSVSWPDKPST
;
A
#
# COMPACT_ATOMS: atom_id res chain seq x y z
N MET A 1 4.36 5.09 -0.10
CA MET A 1 4.11 5.33 -1.54
C MET A 1 2.68 5.78 -1.73
N LYS A 2 2.47 6.87 -2.43
CA LYS A 2 1.13 7.43 -2.60
C LYS A 2 0.26 6.56 -3.51
N VAL A 3 -1.01 6.35 -3.11
CA VAL A 3 -1.98 5.66 -3.96
C VAL A 3 -2.48 6.62 -5.06
N HIS A 4 -2.55 6.13 -6.27
CA HIS A 4 -3.00 6.88 -7.45
C HIS A 4 -4.29 6.30 -8.01
N ILE A 5 -5.06 7.15 -8.68
CA ILE A 5 -6.35 6.73 -9.31
C ILE A 5 -6.14 5.59 -10.30
N GLY A 6 -5.04 5.61 -11.07
CA GLY A 6 -4.72 4.52 -12.00
C GLY A 6 -4.60 3.15 -11.34
N GLN A 7 -4.13 3.10 -10.11
CA GLN A 7 -4.06 1.85 -9.33
C GLN A 7 -5.46 1.30 -9.03
N ALA A 8 -6.42 2.18 -8.74
CA ALA A 8 -7.80 1.78 -8.53
C ALA A 8 -8.42 1.21 -9.80
N VAL A 9 -8.17 1.82 -10.95
CA VAL A 9 -8.63 1.33 -12.25
C VAL A 9 -8.07 -0.07 -12.52
N THR A 10 -6.77 -0.25 -12.34
CA THR A 10 -6.10 -1.54 -12.51
C THR A 10 -6.66 -2.60 -11.55
N ALA A 11 -6.91 -2.22 -10.30
CA ALA A 11 -7.45 -3.12 -9.28
C ALA A 11 -8.88 -3.58 -9.60
N LEU A 12 -9.63 -2.81 -10.39
CA LEU A 12 -10.94 -3.19 -10.89
C LEU A 12 -10.90 -4.12 -12.12
N GLY A 13 -9.69 -4.51 -12.55
CA GLY A 13 -9.51 -5.43 -13.67
C GLY A 13 -9.52 -4.75 -15.04
N ILE A 14 -9.44 -3.44 -15.09
CA ILE A 14 -9.40 -2.68 -16.34
C ILE A 14 -7.97 -2.66 -16.87
N GLU A 15 -7.80 -3.09 -18.10
CA GLU A 15 -6.52 -3.12 -18.80
C GLU A 15 -6.57 -2.20 -20.03
N ASN A 16 -5.40 -1.89 -20.59
CA ASN A 16 -5.30 -1.15 -21.84
C ASN A 16 -6.03 0.20 -21.80
N PHE A 17 -5.59 1.05 -20.89
CA PHE A 17 -6.12 2.40 -20.74
C PHE A 17 -4.99 3.42 -20.60
N VAL A 18 -5.32 4.68 -20.84
CA VAL A 18 -4.48 5.82 -20.55
C VAL A 18 -5.25 6.76 -19.61
N LEU A 19 -4.60 7.22 -18.57
CA LEU A 19 -5.17 8.17 -17.62
C LEU A 19 -4.19 9.31 -17.41
N ASP A 20 -4.61 10.53 -17.74
CA ASP A 20 -3.82 11.73 -17.54
C ASP A 20 -4.16 12.38 -16.20
N GLY A 21 -3.15 12.51 -15.33
CA GLY A 21 -3.28 13.17 -14.04
C GLY A 21 -4.06 12.37 -12.99
N GLU A 22 -4.55 13.08 -12.00
CA GLU A 22 -5.27 12.53 -10.85
C GLU A 22 -6.66 13.19 -10.76
N PRO A 23 -7.66 12.64 -11.48
CA PRO A 23 -9.01 13.21 -11.44
C PRO A 23 -9.62 13.12 -10.04
N THR A 24 -10.39 14.13 -9.68
CA THR A 24 -11.05 14.24 -8.36
C THR A 24 -12.57 14.14 -8.44
N ASN A 25 -13.13 14.14 -9.64
CA ASN A 25 -14.57 14.03 -9.88
C ASN A 25 -14.83 13.34 -11.21
N GLU A 26 -16.11 13.03 -11.47
CA GLU A 26 -16.55 12.32 -12.67
C GLU A 26 -16.20 13.08 -13.95
N THR A 27 -16.39 14.40 -13.97
CA THR A 27 -16.09 15.22 -15.14
C THR A 27 -14.62 15.17 -15.50
N GLU A 28 -13.73 15.33 -14.52
CA GLU A 28 -12.29 15.21 -14.71
C GLU A 28 -11.89 13.81 -15.16
N PHE A 29 -12.47 12.78 -14.56
CA PHE A 29 -12.18 11.39 -14.91
C PHE A 29 -12.57 11.12 -16.37
N ASN A 30 -13.80 11.49 -16.77
CA ASN A 30 -14.28 11.24 -18.12
C ASN A 30 -13.49 11.99 -19.19
N SER A 31 -12.89 13.14 -18.83
CA SER A 31 -12.06 13.91 -19.76
C SER A 31 -10.58 13.46 -19.79
N SER A 32 -10.13 12.74 -18.75
CA SER A 32 -8.74 12.30 -18.60
C SER A 32 -8.51 10.84 -18.97
N PHE A 33 -9.56 10.04 -18.99
CA PHE A 33 -9.47 8.60 -19.22
C PHE A 33 -9.74 8.27 -20.69
N LYS A 34 -8.93 7.37 -21.23
CA LYS A 34 -9.12 6.81 -22.58
C LYS A 34 -8.93 5.31 -22.54
N LYS A 35 -9.86 4.58 -23.09
CA LYS A 35 -9.76 3.13 -23.22
C LYS A 35 -9.16 2.78 -24.57
N ILE A 36 -8.17 1.89 -24.57
CA ILE A 36 -7.63 1.34 -25.80
C ILE A 36 -8.58 0.25 -26.26
N VAL A 37 -9.25 0.49 -27.39
CA VAL A 37 -10.31 -0.39 -27.90
C VAL A 37 -9.88 -1.21 -29.12
N GLY A 38 -8.68 -0.97 -29.64
CA GLY A 38 -8.16 -1.69 -30.78
C GLY A 38 -6.83 -1.12 -31.27
N ALA A 39 -6.40 -1.56 -32.44
CA ALA A 39 -5.20 -1.06 -33.08
C ALA A 39 -5.45 -0.88 -34.58
N LYS A 40 -4.83 0.15 -35.15
CA LYS A 40 -4.81 0.40 -36.60
C LYS A 40 -3.36 0.47 -37.01
N GLY A 41 -2.84 -0.63 -37.60
CA GLY A 41 -1.42 -0.78 -37.82
C GLY A 41 -0.68 -0.84 -36.49
N ASP A 42 0.34 0.00 -36.32
CA ASP A 42 1.13 0.10 -35.08
C ASP A 42 0.55 1.11 -34.08
N GLU A 43 -0.57 1.77 -34.41
CA GLU A 43 -1.19 2.79 -33.56
C GLU A 43 -2.36 2.22 -32.76
N ALA A 44 -2.38 2.54 -31.46
CA ALA A 44 -3.52 2.22 -30.60
C ALA A 44 -4.73 3.11 -30.94
N VAL A 45 -5.90 2.49 -31.05
CA VAL A 45 -7.16 3.21 -31.18
C VAL A 45 -7.74 3.41 -29.80
N MET A 46 -7.91 4.69 -29.40
CA MET A 46 -8.39 5.07 -28.09
C MET A 46 -9.81 5.63 -28.17
N SER A 47 -10.62 5.29 -27.17
CA SER A 47 -11.97 5.84 -27.03
C SER A 47 -12.05 6.73 -25.80
N SER A 48 -12.61 7.92 -25.99
CA SER A 48 -12.95 8.85 -24.90
C SER A 48 -14.42 8.74 -24.48
N ASP A 49 -15.16 7.80 -25.06
CA ASP A 49 -16.55 7.56 -24.72
C ASP A 49 -16.65 6.77 -23.41
N PRO A 50 -17.28 7.33 -22.35
CA PRO A 50 -17.40 6.65 -21.06
C PRO A 50 -18.09 5.29 -21.15
N SER A 51 -18.96 5.05 -22.13
CA SER A 51 -19.60 3.75 -22.33
C SER A 51 -18.62 2.63 -22.69
N THR A 52 -17.43 2.98 -23.19
CA THR A 52 -16.40 2.02 -23.57
C THR A 52 -15.37 1.76 -22.46
N PHE A 53 -15.42 2.51 -21.35
CA PHE A 53 -14.41 2.44 -20.30
C PHE A 53 -14.43 1.12 -19.53
N GLY A 54 -15.58 0.48 -19.41
CA GLY A 54 -15.76 -0.74 -18.62
C GLY A 54 -15.82 -0.46 -17.13
N VAL A 55 -15.81 0.79 -16.72
CA VAL A 55 -15.77 1.24 -15.32
C VAL A 55 -16.37 2.63 -15.22
N THR A 56 -17.01 2.92 -14.08
CA THR A 56 -17.55 4.25 -13.78
C THR A 56 -16.66 4.97 -12.77
N TRP A 57 -16.76 6.30 -12.72
CA TRP A 57 -16.05 7.08 -11.71
C TRP A 57 -16.42 6.64 -10.29
N GLU A 58 -17.68 6.35 -10.02
CA GLU A 58 -18.14 5.88 -8.73
C GLU A 58 -17.41 4.61 -8.30
N GLN A 59 -17.27 3.63 -9.21
CA GLN A 59 -16.53 2.40 -8.94
C GLN A 59 -15.06 2.68 -8.69
N VAL A 60 -14.44 3.53 -9.49
CA VAL A 60 -13.04 3.93 -9.36
C VAL A 60 -12.80 4.64 -8.02
N LYS A 61 -13.65 5.60 -7.68
CA LYS A 61 -13.52 6.36 -6.43
C LYS A 61 -13.68 5.47 -5.21
N THR A 62 -14.65 4.56 -5.23
CA THR A 62 -14.86 3.59 -4.15
C THR A 62 -13.63 2.71 -3.97
N LYS A 63 -13.07 2.19 -5.05
CA LYS A 63 -11.85 1.36 -4.99
C LYS A 63 -10.64 2.17 -4.54
N TYR A 64 -10.51 3.40 -5.00
CA TYR A 64 -9.43 4.30 -4.57
C TYR A 64 -9.49 4.56 -3.06
N ASP A 65 -10.67 4.89 -2.53
CA ASP A 65 -10.84 5.12 -1.09
C ASP A 65 -10.52 3.87 -0.28
N GLU A 66 -10.89 2.69 -0.78
CA GLU A 66 -10.53 1.41 -0.17
C GLU A 66 -9.01 1.22 -0.13
N LEU A 67 -8.31 1.43 -1.25
CA LEU A 67 -6.85 1.32 -1.32
C LEU A 67 -6.15 2.32 -0.40
N VAL A 68 -6.65 3.56 -0.35
CA VAL A 68 -6.11 4.59 0.56
C VAL A 68 -6.28 4.17 2.02
N SER A 69 -7.40 3.57 2.38
CA SER A 69 -7.67 3.16 3.76
C SER A 69 -6.77 2.03 4.24
N VAL A 70 -6.33 1.14 3.35
CA VAL A 70 -5.48 0.00 3.72
C VAL A 70 -3.98 0.29 3.57
N GLU A 71 -3.60 1.33 2.84
CA GLU A 71 -2.20 1.66 2.57
C GLU A 71 -1.38 1.87 3.85
N PRO A 72 -1.84 2.64 4.86
CA PRO A 72 -1.07 2.81 6.09
C PRO A 72 -0.76 1.49 6.79
N TYR A 73 -1.70 0.56 6.81
CA TYR A 73 -1.51 -0.77 7.41
C TYR A 73 -0.52 -1.62 6.61
N LYS A 74 -0.55 -1.52 5.29
CA LYS A 74 0.42 -2.19 4.42
C LYS A 74 1.84 -1.71 4.73
N LEU A 75 2.04 -0.40 4.77
CA LEU A 75 3.34 0.21 5.06
C LEU A 75 3.81 -0.11 6.49
N LEU A 76 2.88 -0.12 7.46
CA LEU A 76 3.17 -0.54 8.83
C LEU A 76 3.71 -1.98 8.86
N ARG A 77 3.06 -2.90 8.15
CA ARG A 77 3.50 -4.29 8.09
C ARG A 77 4.85 -4.46 7.40
N GLU A 78 5.11 -3.70 6.35
CA GLU A 78 6.40 -3.71 5.66
C GLU A 78 7.52 -3.27 6.60
N GLU A 79 7.34 -2.17 7.32
CA GLU A 79 8.32 -1.68 8.29
C GLU A 79 8.50 -2.65 9.46
N ARG A 80 7.39 -3.17 10.00
CA ARG A 80 7.41 -4.19 11.05
C ARG A 80 8.19 -5.42 10.61
N ASN A 81 7.98 -5.88 9.39
CA ASN A 81 8.67 -7.06 8.85
C ASN A 81 10.18 -6.85 8.73
N LYS A 82 10.60 -5.64 8.35
CA LYS A 82 12.03 -5.28 8.36
C LYS A 82 12.62 -5.39 9.76
N LEU A 83 11.93 -4.83 10.76
CA LEU A 83 12.38 -4.87 12.15
C LEU A 83 12.46 -6.29 12.70
N ILE A 84 11.50 -7.16 12.34
CA ILE A 84 11.56 -8.58 12.70
C ILE A 84 12.77 -9.25 12.05
N ALA A 85 12.98 -9.03 10.75
CA ALA A 85 14.09 -9.61 10.01
C ALA A 85 15.45 -9.22 10.61
N GLU A 86 15.59 -8.00 11.10
CA GLU A 86 16.80 -7.51 11.79
C GLU A 86 17.09 -8.29 13.08
N THR A 87 16.10 -8.99 13.63
CA THR A 87 16.23 -9.77 14.87
C THR A 87 16.35 -11.28 14.65
N ASP A 88 16.32 -11.76 13.39
CA ASP A 88 16.34 -13.20 13.10
C ASP A 88 17.58 -13.91 13.59
N TRP A 89 18.70 -13.20 13.72
CA TRP A 89 19.94 -13.75 14.31
C TRP A 89 19.74 -14.27 15.73
N THR A 90 18.76 -13.74 16.49
CA THR A 90 18.45 -14.19 17.86
C THR A 90 17.86 -15.60 17.89
N GLN A 91 17.40 -16.11 16.75
CA GLN A 91 16.75 -17.42 16.61
C GLN A 91 17.71 -18.52 16.12
N LEU A 92 18.96 -18.19 15.89
CA LEU A 92 19.96 -19.18 15.45
C LEU A 92 20.29 -20.14 16.60
N LYS A 93 20.46 -21.42 16.28
CA LYS A 93 20.69 -22.48 17.26
C LYS A 93 22.01 -22.32 18.04
N ASP A 94 23.01 -21.74 17.39
CA ASP A 94 24.35 -21.56 17.94
C ASP A 94 24.59 -20.18 18.56
N ILE A 95 23.53 -19.34 18.64
CA ILE A 95 23.62 -18.06 19.32
C ILE A 95 23.56 -18.25 20.83
N SER A 96 24.46 -17.58 21.56
CA SER A 96 24.52 -17.67 23.01
C SER A 96 23.95 -16.41 23.64
N LEU A 97 22.69 -16.47 24.06
CA LEU A 97 22.01 -15.42 24.81
C LEU A 97 21.69 -15.94 26.21
N ASP A 98 21.87 -15.08 27.22
CA ASP A 98 21.38 -15.41 28.56
C ASP A 98 19.84 -15.38 28.57
N SER A 99 19.26 -15.94 29.65
CA SER A 99 17.81 -16.08 29.75
C SER A 99 17.04 -14.74 29.73
N ILE A 100 17.68 -13.68 30.25
CA ILE A 100 17.06 -12.34 30.30
C ILE A 100 17.04 -11.73 28.89
N ARG A 101 18.15 -11.81 28.17
CA ARG A 101 18.24 -11.30 26.78
C ARG A 101 17.34 -12.08 25.85
N GLU A 102 17.33 -13.39 25.97
CA GLU A 102 16.43 -14.25 25.18
C GLU A 102 14.97 -13.86 25.37
N LYS A 103 14.55 -13.64 26.62
CA LYS A 103 13.21 -13.19 26.97
C LYS A 103 12.91 -11.81 26.36
N ASN A 104 13.83 -10.85 26.49
CA ASN A 104 13.64 -9.49 25.98
C ASN A 104 13.47 -9.46 24.47
N TRP A 105 14.28 -10.22 23.73
CA TRP A 105 14.14 -10.33 22.27
C TRP A 105 12.84 -11.02 21.86
N LYS A 106 12.44 -12.05 22.57
CA LYS A 106 11.20 -12.76 22.33
C LYS A 106 9.99 -11.85 22.52
N GLU A 107 9.99 -11.05 23.58
CA GLU A 107 8.92 -10.08 23.87
C GLU A 107 8.88 -8.98 22.81
N TYR A 108 10.03 -8.47 22.40
CA TYR A 108 10.14 -7.47 21.34
C TYR A 108 9.57 -7.99 20.01
N ARG A 109 9.97 -9.19 19.59
CA ARG A 109 9.47 -9.83 18.38
C ARG A 109 7.94 -10.05 18.45
N GLN A 110 7.43 -10.46 19.61
CA GLN A 110 5.99 -10.65 19.79
C GLN A 110 5.24 -9.31 19.72
N ALA A 111 5.77 -8.27 20.36
CA ALA A 111 5.20 -6.92 20.29
C ALA A 111 5.13 -6.40 18.84
N LEU A 112 6.15 -6.68 18.04
CA LEU A 112 6.14 -6.34 16.61
C LEU A 112 5.05 -7.10 15.84
N ARG A 113 4.85 -8.39 16.13
CA ARG A 113 3.80 -9.20 15.47
C ARG A 113 2.40 -8.67 15.81
N ASP A 114 2.21 -8.23 17.04
CA ASP A 114 0.91 -7.77 17.54
C ASP A 114 0.63 -6.30 17.15
N LEU A 115 1.65 -5.57 16.72
CA LEU A 115 1.57 -4.13 16.48
C LEU A 115 0.43 -3.69 15.56
N PRO A 116 0.13 -4.36 14.43
CA PRO A 116 -0.96 -3.92 13.56
C PRO A 116 -2.33 -3.93 14.23
N ASN A 117 -2.58 -4.84 15.14
CA ASN A 117 -3.88 -5.02 15.79
C ASN A 117 -4.24 -3.88 16.74
N GLY A 118 -3.23 -3.22 17.31
CA GLY A 118 -3.44 -2.12 18.27
C GLY A 118 -3.10 -0.74 17.72
N SER A 119 -2.78 -0.64 16.43
CA SER A 119 -2.28 0.58 15.82
C SER A 119 -3.33 1.24 14.93
N THR A 120 -3.24 2.57 14.85
CA THR A 120 -4.03 3.38 13.90
C THR A 120 -3.03 4.18 13.05
N PRO A 121 -2.33 3.50 12.11
CA PRO A 121 -1.30 4.14 11.32
C PRO A 121 -1.89 5.18 10.37
N LYS A 122 -1.12 6.22 10.10
CA LYS A 122 -1.50 7.31 9.20
C LYS A 122 -0.39 7.53 8.17
N LEU A 123 -0.77 8.10 7.04
CA LEU A 123 0.19 8.54 6.03
C LEU A 123 0.56 9.99 6.29
N ASP A 124 1.80 10.34 5.93
CA ASP A 124 2.26 11.73 5.89
C ASP A 124 1.80 12.41 4.58
N SER A 125 2.19 13.67 4.40
CA SER A 125 1.82 14.46 3.21
C SER A 125 2.41 13.90 1.90
N TYR A 126 3.42 13.05 1.99
CA TYR A 126 4.06 12.42 0.82
C TYR A 126 3.49 11.04 0.49
N GLY A 127 2.55 10.55 1.29
CA GLY A 127 1.98 9.22 1.12
C GLY A 127 2.80 8.10 1.76
N ASP A 128 3.79 8.44 2.56
CA ASP A 128 4.60 7.50 3.33
C ASP A 128 4.01 7.31 4.73
N LEU A 129 4.41 6.24 5.41
CA LEU A 129 3.95 6.00 6.77
C LEU A 129 4.46 7.09 7.70
N ASP A 130 3.54 7.74 8.41
CA ASP A 130 3.91 8.62 9.52
C ASP A 130 4.34 7.76 10.70
N MET A 131 5.65 7.66 10.91
CA MET A 131 6.24 6.82 11.95
C MET A 131 5.78 7.23 13.35
N THR A 132 5.42 8.51 13.55
CA THR A 132 4.93 9.00 14.84
C THR A 132 3.49 8.57 15.13
N SER A 133 2.76 8.11 14.12
CA SER A 133 1.39 7.60 14.28
C SER A 133 1.36 6.19 14.88
N VAL A 134 2.52 5.54 15.03
CA VAL A 134 2.65 4.17 15.52
C VAL A 134 3.51 4.14 16.77
N SER A 135 3.06 3.42 17.79
CA SER A 135 3.83 3.19 19.02
C SER A 135 4.74 1.99 18.84
N TRP A 136 5.93 2.23 18.28
CA TRP A 136 6.91 1.17 18.04
C TRP A 136 7.46 0.63 19.36
N PRO A 137 7.56 -0.71 19.52
CA PRO A 137 8.19 -1.26 20.72
C PRO A 137 9.68 -0.91 20.79
N ASP A 138 10.19 -0.80 22.01
CA ASP A 138 11.59 -0.49 22.24
C ASP A 138 12.47 -1.70 21.96
N LYS A 139 13.48 -1.51 21.12
CA LYS A 139 14.44 -2.55 20.76
C LYS A 139 15.33 -2.87 21.97
N PRO A 140 15.46 -4.17 22.35
CA PRO A 140 16.37 -4.55 23.42
C PRO A 140 17.82 -4.20 23.12
N SER A 141 18.59 -3.93 24.15
CA SER A 141 20.05 -3.84 24.01
C SER A 141 20.66 -5.23 23.83
N THR A 142 21.69 -5.30 23.00
CA THR A 142 22.39 -6.56 22.69
C THR A 142 23.20 -7.10 23.86
#